data_e168da62203eac9dadfaa1718836715a
#
_entry.id   e168da62203eac9dadfaa1718836715a
#
_cell.length_a   1.000
_cell.length_b   1.000
_cell.length_c   1.000
_cell.angle_alpha   90.00
_cell.angle_beta   90.00
_cell.angle_gamma   90.00
#
_symmetry.space_group_name_H-M   'P 1'
#
loop_
_entity.id
_entity.type
_entity.pdbx_description
1 polymer ?
#
loop_
_entity_poly.entity_id
_entity_poly.type
_entity_poly.pdbx_seq_one_letter_code
_entity_poly.pdbx_strand_id
1 'polypeptide(L)'
;MLLVIPVQGSILTNCYLYADDATHHAFLIDPGFEPGRIVDAVRKKDIVVEKILITHGHYDHMSAAQAVAKKLGAPICASVRSQKYFESPTYNLSKFFEAGALKIPADEATYLADGTTVALVDGALKLRLVPTPGHTEDGTMYVTENALDAVTKNTDGADNSVDAKNTPRVAFVGDTIFKASYGATRFPGGDEATLLASIQTQILTLPDDTVLFSGHSEPTTVGEEKTRPWYG
;
A
#
# COMPACT_ATOMS: atom_id res chain seq x y z
N MET A 1 -13.63 6.32 5.81
CA MET A 1 -13.98 4.88 5.82
C MET A 1 -12.80 4.06 5.32
N LEU A 2 -12.52 2.91 5.93
CA LEU A 2 -11.59 1.91 5.42
C LEU A 2 -12.33 0.58 5.26
N LEU A 3 -12.22 -0.02 4.08
CA LEU A 3 -12.80 -1.34 3.78
C LEU A 3 -11.68 -2.27 3.31
N VAL A 4 -11.57 -3.43 3.94
CA VAL A 4 -10.73 -4.54 3.48
C VAL A 4 -11.56 -5.39 2.52
N ILE A 5 -11.05 -5.63 1.32
CA ILE A 5 -11.65 -6.48 0.30
C ILE A 5 -10.69 -7.65 0.07
N PRO A 6 -10.84 -8.76 0.81
CA PRO A 6 -10.02 -9.94 0.58
C PRO A 6 -10.30 -10.50 -0.82
N VAL A 7 -9.26 -10.69 -1.61
CA VAL A 7 -9.33 -11.21 -2.98
C VAL A 7 -8.54 -12.51 -3.07
N GLN A 8 -9.13 -13.51 -3.73
CA GLN A 8 -8.57 -14.85 -3.81
C GLN A 8 -8.06 -15.14 -5.22
N GLY A 9 -6.78 -15.49 -5.29
CA GLY A 9 -6.15 -16.09 -6.44
C GLY A 9 -5.36 -17.32 -6.00
N SER A 10 -4.11 -17.46 -6.44
CA SER A 10 -3.18 -18.46 -5.93
C SER A 10 -2.84 -18.26 -4.43
N ILE A 11 -2.98 -17.04 -3.95
CA ILE A 11 -2.86 -16.66 -2.54
C ILE A 11 -3.99 -15.68 -2.21
N LEU A 12 -4.42 -15.65 -0.95
CA LEU A 12 -5.36 -14.64 -0.43
C LEU A 12 -4.61 -13.33 -0.21
N THR A 13 -5.07 -12.25 -0.84
CA THR A 13 -4.46 -10.92 -0.72
C THR A 13 -5.51 -9.90 -0.29
N ASN A 14 -5.10 -8.95 0.52
CA ASN A 14 -5.95 -7.85 0.97
C ASN A 14 -5.85 -6.69 -0.02
N CYS A 15 -6.96 -6.38 -0.70
CA CYS A 15 -7.15 -5.11 -1.38
C CYS A 15 -7.85 -4.13 -0.43
N TYR A 16 -7.42 -2.88 -0.40
CA TYR A 16 -7.97 -1.87 0.51
C TYR A 16 -8.66 -0.74 -0.24
N LEU A 17 -9.84 -0.34 0.24
CA LEU A 17 -10.53 0.86 -0.21
C LEU A 17 -10.50 1.87 0.94
N TYR A 18 -9.73 2.95 0.77
CA TYR A 18 -9.58 4.02 1.76
C TYR A 18 -10.25 5.29 1.26
N ALA A 19 -11.41 5.59 1.83
CA ALA A 19 -12.30 6.64 1.38
C ALA A 19 -12.54 7.72 2.44
N ASP A 20 -12.72 8.94 1.99
CA ASP A 20 -13.30 10.02 2.78
C ASP A 20 -14.82 9.84 2.87
N ASP A 21 -15.36 9.90 4.08
CA ASP A 21 -16.80 9.66 4.34
C ASP A 21 -17.69 10.82 3.91
N ALA A 22 -17.14 12.01 3.80
CA ALA A 22 -17.90 13.20 3.44
C ALA A 22 -18.02 13.37 1.93
N THR A 23 -16.95 13.08 1.20
CA THR A 23 -16.87 13.29 -0.25
C THR A 23 -17.10 12.02 -1.06
N HIS A 24 -17.03 10.85 -0.44
CA HIS A 24 -17.09 9.53 -1.10
C HIS A 24 -15.98 9.30 -2.13
N HIS A 25 -14.88 10.06 -2.05
CA HIS A 25 -13.70 9.85 -2.87
C HIS A 25 -12.71 8.92 -2.15
N ALA A 26 -11.95 8.13 -2.91
CA ALA A 26 -11.10 7.09 -2.34
C ALA A 26 -9.80 6.83 -3.10
N PHE A 27 -8.85 6.24 -2.37
CA PHE A 27 -7.77 5.41 -2.90
C PHE A 27 -8.16 3.94 -2.86
N LEU A 28 -7.79 3.20 -3.89
CA LEU A 28 -7.83 1.75 -3.91
C LEU A 28 -6.40 1.22 -3.89
N ILE A 29 -6.06 0.33 -2.96
CA ILE A 29 -4.69 -0.16 -2.77
C ILE A 29 -4.65 -1.66 -3.07
N ASP A 30 -3.67 -2.09 -3.86
CA ASP A 30 -3.34 -3.47 -4.21
C ASP A 30 -4.53 -4.30 -4.70
N PRO A 31 -5.14 -3.98 -5.87
CA PRO A 31 -6.15 -4.81 -6.50
C PRO A 31 -5.54 -6.06 -7.13
N GLY A 32 -5.28 -7.08 -6.31
CA GLY A 32 -4.58 -8.30 -6.69
C GLY A 32 -5.37 -9.21 -7.61
N PHE A 33 -6.58 -9.58 -7.21
CA PHE A 33 -7.41 -10.54 -7.94
C PHE A 33 -8.88 -10.11 -7.98
N GLU A 34 -9.75 -10.92 -8.60
CA GLU A 34 -11.20 -10.76 -8.57
C GLU A 34 -11.69 -9.32 -8.93
N PRO A 35 -11.35 -8.77 -10.11
CA PRO A 35 -11.68 -7.39 -10.45
C PRO A 35 -13.18 -7.09 -10.40
N GLY A 36 -14.05 -8.07 -10.64
CA GLY A 36 -15.50 -7.94 -10.51
C GLY A 36 -15.91 -7.66 -9.08
N ARG A 37 -15.40 -8.46 -8.13
CA ARG A 37 -15.66 -8.31 -6.68
C ARG A 37 -15.22 -6.94 -6.15
N ILE A 38 -14.04 -6.46 -6.57
CA ILE A 38 -13.54 -5.14 -6.18
C ILE A 38 -14.47 -4.04 -6.70
N VAL A 39 -14.78 -4.07 -8.00
CA VAL A 39 -15.65 -3.06 -8.63
C VAL A 39 -17.05 -3.06 -8.02
N ASP A 40 -17.62 -4.23 -7.74
CA ASP A 40 -18.92 -4.36 -7.10
C ASP A 40 -18.91 -3.80 -5.66
N ALA A 41 -17.84 -4.04 -4.90
CA ALA A 41 -17.68 -3.47 -3.56
C ALA A 41 -17.62 -1.95 -3.57
N VAL A 42 -16.87 -1.36 -4.53
CA VAL A 42 -16.76 0.10 -4.72
C VAL A 42 -18.14 0.69 -5.08
N ARG A 43 -18.82 0.12 -6.10
CA ARG A 43 -20.11 0.60 -6.58
C ARG A 43 -21.22 0.49 -5.54
N LYS A 44 -21.24 -0.60 -4.76
CA LYS A 44 -22.21 -0.80 -3.68
C LYS A 44 -22.11 0.28 -2.59
N LYS A 45 -20.98 0.94 -2.48
CA LYS A 45 -20.73 2.01 -1.50
C LYS A 45 -20.88 3.41 -2.10
N ASP A 46 -21.19 3.52 -3.39
CA ASP A 46 -21.27 4.79 -4.12
C ASP A 46 -19.97 5.62 -3.99
N ILE A 47 -18.83 4.95 -4.17
CA ILE A 47 -17.49 5.52 -4.00
C ILE A 47 -16.87 5.82 -5.36
N VAL A 48 -16.21 6.96 -5.47
CA VAL A 48 -15.37 7.36 -6.60
C VAL A 48 -13.91 7.06 -6.27
N VAL A 49 -13.34 6.07 -6.94
CA VAL A 49 -11.89 5.80 -6.82
C VAL A 49 -11.13 6.78 -7.70
N GLU A 50 -10.28 7.62 -7.11
CA GLU A 50 -9.48 8.59 -7.86
C GLU A 50 -8.13 8.03 -8.30
N LYS A 51 -7.54 7.14 -7.52
CA LYS A 51 -6.25 6.52 -7.81
C LYS A 51 -6.19 5.10 -7.29
N ILE A 52 -5.54 4.24 -8.06
CA ILE A 52 -5.15 2.89 -7.66
C ILE A 52 -3.67 2.94 -7.27
N LEU A 53 -3.35 2.60 -6.04
CA LEU A 53 -1.99 2.63 -5.50
C LEU A 53 -1.46 1.20 -5.39
N ILE A 54 -0.26 0.94 -5.89
CA ILE A 54 0.39 -0.38 -5.81
C ILE A 54 1.58 -0.27 -4.86
N THR A 55 1.60 -1.11 -3.82
CA THR A 55 2.68 -1.12 -2.82
C THR A 55 3.95 -1.73 -3.36
N HIS A 56 3.84 -2.78 -4.17
CA HIS A 56 4.96 -3.41 -4.88
C HIS A 56 4.46 -4.26 -6.06
N GLY A 57 5.34 -4.60 -6.97
CA GLY A 57 4.97 -5.17 -8.24
C GLY A 57 4.85 -6.69 -8.27
N HIS A 58 4.60 -7.40 -7.18
CA HIS A 58 4.23 -8.82 -7.26
C HIS A 58 2.82 -8.98 -7.84
N TYR A 59 2.63 -10.06 -8.61
CA TYR A 59 1.42 -10.29 -9.39
C TYR A 59 0.14 -10.33 -8.55
N ASP A 60 0.23 -10.84 -7.35
CA ASP A 60 -0.90 -10.98 -6.42
C ASP A 60 -1.37 -9.65 -5.80
N HIS A 61 -0.58 -8.57 -5.97
CA HIS A 61 -0.98 -7.20 -5.61
C HIS A 61 -1.49 -6.38 -6.79
N MET A 62 -1.24 -6.80 -8.03
CA MET A 62 -1.55 -5.97 -9.20
C MET A 62 -2.30 -6.67 -10.34
N SER A 63 -2.59 -7.99 -10.26
CA SER A 63 -3.18 -8.72 -11.39
C SER A 63 -4.52 -8.18 -11.86
N ALA A 64 -5.33 -7.60 -10.97
CA ALA A 64 -6.60 -7.00 -11.33
C ALA A 64 -6.50 -5.49 -11.65
N ALA A 65 -5.32 -4.86 -11.46
CA ALA A 65 -5.18 -3.40 -11.52
C ALA A 65 -5.66 -2.79 -12.85
N GLN A 66 -5.23 -3.33 -13.99
CA GLN A 66 -5.64 -2.83 -15.32
C GLN A 66 -7.16 -2.98 -15.55
N ALA A 67 -7.73 -4.12 -15.18
CA ALA A 67 -9.14 -4.37 -15.34
C ALA A 67 -10.01 -3.46 -14.44
N VAL A 68 -9.56 -3.21 -13.22
CA VAL A 68 -10.22 -2.29 -12.26
C VAL A 68 -10.04 -0.85 -12.72
N ALA A 69 -8.84 -0.44 -13.12
CA ALA A 69 -8.55 0.89 -13.67
C ALA A 69 -9.48 1.24 -14.83
N LYS A 70 -9.62 0.32 -15.78
CA LYS A 70 -10.53 0.49 -16.93
C LYS A 70 -12.00 0.62 -16.53
N LYS A 71 -12.46 -0.16 -15.53
CA LYS A 71 -13.87 -0.17 -15.11
C LYS A 71 -14.24 1.02 -14.23
N LEU A 72 -13.31 1.57 -13.48
CA LEU A 72 -13.53 2.69 -12.55
C LEU A 72 -13.02 4.03 -13.11
N GLY A 73 -12.25 4.03 -14.21
CA GLY A 73 -11.66 5.24 -14.78
C GLY A 73 -10.55 5.83 -13.92
N ALA A 74 -9.92 5.04 -13.06
CA ALA A 74 -8.90 5.49 -12.12
C ALA A 74 -7.49 5.12 -12.60
N PRO A 75 -6.49 6.05 -12.57
CA PRO A 75 -5.11 5.76 -12.94
C PRO A 75 -4.42 4.83 -11.94
N ILE A 76 -3.54 3.97 -12.45
CA ILE A 76 -2.63 3.15 -11.64
C ILE A 76 -1.43 4.01 -11.27
N CYS A 77 -1.07 4.06 -9.99
CA CYS A 77 0.07 4.78 -9.46
C CYS A 77 0.97 3.82 -8.67
N ALA A 78 2.27 3.89 -8.89
CA ALA A 78 3.27 3.06 -8.21
C ALA A 78 4.60 3.80 -8.03
N SER A 79 5.52 3.25 -7.26
CA SER A 79 6.89 3.77 -7.17
C SER A 79 7.59 3.76 -8.54
N VAL A 80 8.48 4.72 -8.80
CA VAL A 80 9.36 4.71 -9.98
C VAL A 80 10.17 3.42 -10.12
N ARG A 81 10.37 2.69 -9.02
CA ARG A 81 11.07 1.40 -9.02
C ARG A 81 10.19 0.25 -9.50
N SER A 82 8.87 0.42 -9.54
CA SER A 82 7.92 -0.65 -9.89
C SER A 82 7.89 -0.95 -11.38
N GLN A 83 8.41 -0.08 -12.26
CA GLN A 83 8.42 -0.31 -13.70
C GLN A 83 9.06 -1.65 -14.07
N LYS A 84 10.22 -1.98 -13.48
CA LYS A 84 10.91 -3.26 -13.70
C LYS A 84 10.02 -4.46 -13.38
N TYR A 85 9.27 -4.40 -12.32
CA TYR A 85 8.35 -5.46 -11.87
C TYR A 85 7.13 -5.54 -12.79
N PHE A 86 6.54 -4.41 -13.13
CA PHE A 86 5.37 -4.33 -14.00
C PHE A 86 5.60 -4.93 -15.38
N GLU A 87 6.80 -4.75 -15.94
CA GLU A 87 7.16 -5.24 -17.28
C GLU A 87 7.74 -6.67 -17.28
N SER A 88 8.13 -7.22 -16.12
CA SER A 88 8.83 -8.51 -16.05
C SER A 88 8.06 -9.60 -15.31
N PRO A 89 7.51 -10.59 -16.03
CA PRO A 89 6.85 -11.74 -15.42
C PRO A 89 7.72 -12.57 -14.47
N THR A 90 9.05 -12.45 -14.57
CA THR A 90 9.99 -13.10 -13.66
C THR A 90 10.09 -12.33 -12.34
N TYR A 91 10.21 -10.98 -12.39
CA TYR A 91 10.31 -10.17 -11.19
C TYR A 91 8.96 -10.06 -10.47
N ASN A 92 7.85 -9.96 -11.21
CA ASN A 92 6.52 -9.93 -10.60
C ASN A 92 5.97 -11.32 -10.25
N LEU A 93 6.74 -12.38 -10.45
CA LEU A 93 6.44 -13.77 -10.14
C LEU A 93 5.33 -14.42 -10.99
N SER A 94 4.61 -13.70 -11.83
CA SER A 94 3.48 -14.24 -12.61
C SER A 94 3.89 -15.41 -13.52
N LYS A 95 5.17 -15.47 -13.94
CA LYS A 95 5.72 -16.60 -14.74
C LYS A 95 5.67 -17.94 -13.99
N PHE A 96 5.73 -17.91 -12.66
CA PHE A 96 5.85 -19.11 -11.82
C PHE A 96 4.51 -19.58 -11.25
N PHE A 97 3.48 -18.76 -11.39
CA PHE A 97 2.12 -19.02 -10.89
C PHE A 97 1.12 -18.98 -12.05
N GLU A 98 -0.09 -19.44 -11.83
CA GLU A 98 -1.14 -19.55 -12.88
C GLU A 98 -1.63 -18.22 -13.47
N ALA A 99 -1.05 -17.10 -13.03
CA ALA A 99 -1.38 -15.76 -13.53
C ALA A 99 -0.93 -15.47 -14.97
N GLY A 100 -0.17 -16.40 -15.58
CA GLY A 100 0.41 -16.21 -16.92
C GLY A 100 1.54 -15.19 -16.94
N ALA A 101 1.85 -14.63 -18.11
CA ALA A 101 2.90 -13.62 -18.25
C ALA A 101 2.29 -12.20 -18.06
N LEU A 102 1.90 -11.85 -16.83
CA LEU A 102 1.34 -10.55 -16.51
C LEU A 102 2.35 -9.43 -16.79
N LYS A 103 1.87 -8.38 -17.46
CA LYS A 103 2.61 -7.13 -17.66
C LYS A 103 1.66 -5.95 -17.58
N ILE A 104 2.11 -4.87 -16.95
CA ILE A 104 1.50 -3.55 -17.04
C ILE A 104 2.48 -2.69 -17.84
N PRO A 105 2.11 -2.26 -19.07
CA PRO A 105 2.94 -1.37 -19.89
C PRO A 105 3.26 -0.06 -19.16
N ALA A 106 4.44 0.51 -19.43
CA ALA A 106 4.91 1.71 -18.75
C ALA A 106 3.97 2.92 -18.92
N ASP A 107 3.26 3.01 -20.03
CA ASP A 107 2.31 4.07 -20.34
C ASP A 107 0.92 3.88 -19.69
N GLU A 108 0.67 2.72 -19.09
CA GLU A 108 -0.57 2.43 -18.36
C GLU A 108 -0.47 2.73 -16.85
N ALA A 109 0.70 3.19 -16.37
CA ALA A 109 0.90 3.53 -14.97
C ALA A 109 1.58 4.89 -14.80
N THR A 110 1.27 5.58 -13.73
CA THR A 110 1.95 6.79 -13.28
C THR A 110 3.00 6.43 -12.22
N TYR A 111 4.25 6.73 -12.50
CA TYR A 111 5.35 6.42 -11.60
C TYR A 111 5.67 7.61 -10.69
N LEU A 112 5.67 7.37 -9.39
CA LEU A 112 5.84 8.36 -8.33
C LEU A 112 7.25 8.29 -7.74
N ALA A 113 7.87 9.45 -7.55
CA ALA A 113 9.15 9.56 -6.85
C ALA A 113 8.99 9.32 -5.34
N ASP A 114 10.08 8.94 -4.68
CA ASP A 114 10.14 8.78 -3.23
C ASP A 114 9.72 10.07 -2.52
N GLY A 115 8.95 9.92 -1.46
CA GLY A 115 8.44 11.05 -0.68
C GLY A 115 7.27 11.80 -1.33
N THR A 116 6.77 11.37 -2.51
CA THR A 116 5.58 11.97 -3.13
C THR A 116 4.37 11.80 -2.21
N THR A 117 3.65 12.89 -1.98
CA THR A 117 2.32 12.85 -1.38
C THR A 117 1.26 12.75 -2.47
N VAL A 118 0.45 11.71 -2.44
CA VAL A 118 -0.76 11.57 -3.26
C VAL A 118 -1.96 12.07 -2.44
N ALA A 119 -2.77 12.91 -3.05
CA ALA A 119 -3.96 13.48 -2.42
C ALA A 119 -5.21 13.17 -3.26
N LEU A 120 -6.36 13.08 -2.61
CA LEU A 120 -7.65 13.20 -3.29
C LEU A 120 -7.82 14.64 -3.81
N VAL A 121 -8.66 14.83 -4.83
CA VAL A 121 -8.85 16.14 -5.49
C VAL A 121 -9.27 17.23 -4.49
N ASP A 122 -10.09 16.87 -3.50
CA ASP A 122 -10.54 17.77 -2.45
C ASP A 122 -9.52 17.95 -1.31
N GLY A 123 -8.44 17.17 -1.31
CA GLY A 123 -7.41 17.18 -0.27
C GLY A 123 -7.81 16.54 1.06
N ALA A 124 -9.00 15.91 1.14
CA ALA A 124 -9.52 15.30 2.36
C ALA A 124 -8.63 14.16 2.87
N LEU A 125 -8.11 13.33 1.96
CA LEU A 125 -7.16 12.29 2.30
C LEU A 125 -5.84 12.49 1.55
N LYS A 126 -4.74 12.25 2.28
CA LYS A 126 -3.38 12.31 1.75
C LYS A 126 -2.59 11.12 2.23
N LEU A 127 -1.88 10.49 1.32
CA LEU A 127 -0.96 9.39 1.59
C LEU A 127 0.42 9.74 1.04
N ARG A 128 1.44 9.58 1.86
CA ARG A 128 2.83 9.75 1.44
C ARG A 128 3.44 8.41 1.07
N LEU A 129 4.07 8.37 -0.09
CA LEU A 129 4.87 7.24 -0.55
C LEU A 129 6.20 7.22 0.20
N VAL A 130 6.48 6.15 0.94
CA VAL A 130 7.74 5.93 1.65
C VAL A 130 8.33 4.60 1.19
N PRO A 131 9.58 4.60 0.69
CA PRO A 131 10.25 3.36 0.29
C PRO A 131 10.46 2.41 1.46
N THR A 132 10.14 1.14 1.25
CA THR A 132 10.40 0.03 2.18
C THR A 132 10.95 -1.18 1.43
N PRO A 133 12.10 -1.05 0.74
CA PRO A 133 12.68 -2.15 -0.02
C PRO A 133 13.08 -3.31 0.87
N GLY A 134 13.21 -4.50 0.25
CA GLY A 134 13.75 -5.70 0.88
C GLY A 134 12.93 -6.95 0.64
N HIS A 135 11.59 -6.91 0.70
CA HIS A 135 10.75 -7.96 0.12
C HIS A 135 10.87 -7.95 -1.40
N THR A 136 10.82 -6.75 -1.96
CA THR A 136 11.17 -6.40 -3.34
C THR A 136 11.97 -5.10 -3.34
N GLU A 137 12.68 -4.79 -4.46
CA GLU A 137 13.40 -3.51 -4.60
C GLU A 137 12.45 -2.32 -4.66
N ASP A 138 11.22 -2.51 -5.15
CA ASP A 138 10.19 -1.47 -5.31
C ASP A 138 9.24 -1.36 -4.11
N GLY A 139 9.45 -2.16 -3.08
CA GLY A 139 8.64 -2.15 -1.87
C GLY A 139 8.41 -0.74 -1.34
N THR A 140 7.14 -0.43 -1.08
CA THR A 140 6.68 0.93 -0.75
C THR A 140 5.52 0.84 0.22
N MET A 141 5.52 1.68 1.26
CA MET A 141 4.33 1.92 2.06
C MET A 141 3.65 3.24 1.65
N TYR A 142 2.32 3.27 1.75
CA TYR A 142 1.53 4.49 1.67
C TYR A 142 1.02 4.82 3.06
N VAL A 143 1.45 5.94 3.63
CA VAL A 143 1.18 6.30 5.03
C VAL A 143 0.51 7.67 5.13
N THR A 144 -0.44 7.82 6.04
CA THR A 144 -1.10 9.11 6.30
C THR A 144 -0.11 10.14 6.83
N GLU A 145 -0.23 11.40 6.40
CA GLU A 145 0.69 12.47 6.80
C GLU A 145 0.70 12.71 8.30
N ASN A 146 -0.44 12.58 8.99
CA ASN A 146 -0.51 12.74 10.44
C ASN A 146 0.30 11.67 11.22
N ALA A 147 0.58 10.51 10.62
CA ALA A 147 1.50 9.53 11.19
C ALA A 147 2.96 9.99 11.09
N LEU A 148 3.32 10.67 10.01
CA LEU A 148 4.66 11.23 9.80
C LEU A 148 4.89 12.52 10.57
N ASP A 149 3.91 13.40 10.61
CA ASP A 149 3.99 14.69 11.32
C ASP A 149 4.16 14.54 12.83
N ALA A 150 3.66 13.46 13.42
CA ALA A 150 3.85 13.20 14.85
C ALA A 150 5.33 12.94 15.20
N VAL A 151 6.14 12.49 14.25
CA VAL A 151 7.60 12.31 14.42
C VAL A 151 8.33 13.66 14.42
N THR A 152 7.79 14.67 13.74
CA THR A 152 8.43 15.99 13.58
C THR A 152 7.95 17.04 14.60
N LYS A 153 6.80 16.87 15.25
CA LYS A 153 6.14 17.90 16.11
C LYS A 153 6.51 17.86 17.58
N ASN A 154 7.64 17.29 17.97
CA ASN A 154 8.11 17.44 19.36
C ASN A 154 8.77 18.79 19.65
N THR A 155 8.70 19.78 18.79
CA THR A 155 9.47 21.01 18.97
C THR A 155 8.70 22.33 19.03
N ASP A 156 7.50 22.49 18.48
CA ASP A 156 6.84 23.81 18.55
C ASP A 156 5.29 23.71 18.60
N GLY A 157 4.75 24.07 19.75
CA GLY A 157 3.30 24.07 20.02
C GLY A 157 2.54 25.19 19.33
N ALA A 158 2.09 24.98 18.12
CA ALA A 158 1.02 25.76 17.51
C ALA A 158 0.12 24.84 16.67
N ASP A 159 -1.05 24.52 17.24
CA ASP A 159 -2.07 23.69 16.62
C ASP A 159 -2.98 24.57 15.74
N ASN A 160 -2.81 24.48 14.42
CA ASN A 160 -3.73 25.02 13.42
C ASN A 160 -4.21 23.94 12.44
N SER A 161 -4.39 22.70 12.88
CA SER A 161 -4.92 21.64 12.04
C SER A 161 -6.39 21.38 12.38
N VAL A 162 -7.25 21.67 11.43
CA VAL A 162 -8.62 21.18 11.38
C VAL A 162 -8.58 19.66 11.44
N ASP A 163 -9.10 19.06 12.52
CA ASP A 163 -9.40 17.63 12.72
C ASP A 163 -8.29 16.56 12.56
N ALA A 164 -7.02 16.89 12.65
CA ALA A 164 -5.94 15.87 12.71
C ALA A 164 -6.06 14.93 13.94
N LYS A 165 -6.86 15.29 14.95
CA LYS A 165 -7.05 14.48 16.16
C LYS A 165 -7.98 13.29 15.99
N ASN A 166 -8.78 13.24 14.91
CA ASN A 166 -9.77 12.18 14.70
C ASN A 166 -9.50 11.28 13.45
N THR A 167 -8.51 11.61 12.62
CA THR A 167 -8.16 10.77 11.49
C THR A 167 -7.20 9.68 11.96
N PRO A 168 -7.56 8.39 11.83
CA PRO A 168 -6.66 7.30 12.21
C PRO A 168 -5.33 7.41 11.46
N ARG A 169 -4.22 7.18 12.16
CA ARG A 169 -2.92 6.98 11.53
C ARG A 169 -2.90 5.61 10.90
N VAL A 170 -2.75 5.54 9.59
CA VAL A 170 -2.74 4.27 8.87
C VAL A 170 -1.56 4.20 7.91
N ALA A 171 -1.03 3.00 7.72
CA ALA A 171 -0.02 2.70 6.72
C ALA A 171 -0.37 1.41 5.99
N PHE A 172 -0.43 1.47 4.65
CA PHE A 172 -0.56 0.31 3.76
C PHE A 172 0.84 -0.14 3.41
N VAL A 173 1.27 -1.24 4.00
CA VAL A 173 2.68 -1.65 4.04
C VAL A 173 3.04 -2.76 3.04
N GLY A 174 2.07 -3.22 2.24
CA GLY A 174 2.27 -4.35 1.34
C GLY A 174 2.84 -5.55 2.09
N ASP A 175 3.89 -6.13 1.56
CA ASP A 175 4.57 -7.28 2.14
C ASP A 175 5.86 -6.93 2.89
N THR A 176 5.99 -5.68 3.35
CA THR A 176 7.13 -5.29 4.17
C THR A 176 7.06 -5.92 5.56
N ILE A 177 5.90 -5.83 6.21
CA ILE A 177 5.66 -6.38 7.55
C ILE A 177 4.24 -6.94 7.63
N PHE A 178 4.09 -8.04 8.37
CA PHE A 178 2.82 -8.67 8.70
C PHE A 178 2.62 -8.67 10.21
N LYS A 179 1.43 -9.01 10.67
CA LYS A 179 1.20 -9.26 12.08
C LYS A 179 2.07 -10.43 12.54
N ALA A 180 3.03 -10.15 13.40
CA ALA A 180 4.00 -11.10 13.94
C ALA A 180 4.86 -11.82 12.88
N SER A 181 5.11 -11.18 11.71
CA SER A 181 5.96 -11.72 10.65
C SER A 181 6.37 -10.63 9.66
N TYR A 182 7.17 -10.95 8.66
CA TYR A 182 7.56 -10.06 7.57
C TYR A 182 7.61 -10.81 6.23
N GLY A 183 7.69 -10.05 5.14
CA GLY A 183 7.68 -10.59 3.78
C GLY A 183 8.86 -11.49 3.48
N ALA A 184 8.65 -12.49 2.63
CA ALA A 184 9.71 -13.38 2.19
C ALA A 184 10.70 -12.66 1.28
N THR A 185 12.00 -12.90 1.46
CA THR A 185 13.07 -12.24 0.70
C THR A 185 13.78 -13.15 -0.29
N ARG A 186 13.30 -14.38 -0.46
CA ARG A 186 13.88 -15.39 -1.37
C ARG A 186 13.55 -15.18 -2.85
N PHE A 187 12.70 -14.22 -3.17
CA PHE A 187 12.27 -13.93 -4.54
C PHE A 187 13.21 -12.96 -5.26
N PRO A 188 13.15 -12.84 -6.60
CA PRO A 188 13.97 -11.91 -7.35
C PRO A 188 13.83 -10.46 -6.82
N GLY A 189 14.96 -9.86 -6.46
CA GLY A 189 15.00 -8.51 -5.87
C GLY A 189 14.81 -8.45 -4.37
N GLY A 190 14.66 -9.62 -3.69
CA GLY A 190 14.56 -9.70 -2.23
C GLY A 190 15.92 -9.67 -1.55
N ASP A 191 16.00 -9.00 -0.38
CA ASP A 191 17.16 -8.93 0.51
C ASP A 191 16.70 -8.75 1.95
N GLU A 192 17.01 -9.71 2.82
CA GLU A 192 16.50 -9.73 4.20
C GLU A 192 17.10 -8.60 5.04
N ALA A 193 18.38 -8.31 4.90
CA ALA A 193 19.01 -7.24 5.67
C ALA A 193 18.40 -5.88 5.33
N THR A 194 18.14 -5.64 4.04
CA THR A 194 17.46 -4.43 3.57
C THR A 194 16.02 -4.38 4.09
N LEU A 195 15.30 -5.51 4.12
CA LEU A 195 13.92 -5.54 4.63
C LEU A 195 13.87 -5.19 6.12
N LEU A 196 14.73 -5.81 6.92
CA LEU A 196 14.80 -5.53 8.35
C LEU A 196 15.19 -4.07 8.62
N ALA A 197 16.14 -3.51 7.85
CA ALA A 197 16.48 -2.09 7.93
C ALA A 197 15.29 -1.19 7.58
N SER A 198 14.51 -1.52 6.54
CA SER A 198 13.29 -0.79 6.17
C SER A 198 12.26 -0.83 7.30
N ILE A 199 12.03 -2.00 7.90
CA ILE A 199 11.11 -2.13 9.04
C ILE A 199 11.56 -1.25 10.20
N GLN A 200 12.83 -1.35 10.61
CA GLN A 200 13.36 -0.60 11.75
C GLN A 200 13.36 0.91 11.53
N THR A 201 13.73 1.38 10.33
CA THR A 201 13.94 2.81 10.07
C THR A 201 12.72 3.54 9.53
N GLN A 202 11.79 2.85 8.87
CA GLN A 202 10.64 3.47 8.23
C GLN A 202 9.32 3.14 8.94
N ILE A 203 9.13 1.92 9.45
CA ILE A 203 7.87 1.50 10.05
C ILE A 203 7.90 1.66 11.56
N LEU A 204 8.90 1.09 12.26
CA LEU A 204 8.94 1.13 13.72
C LEU A 204 9.28 2.52 14.29
N THR A 205 9.61 3.49 13.45
CA THR A 205 9.73 4.90 13.85
C THR A 205 8.41 5.65 13.87
N LEU A 206 7.36 5.10 13.27
CA LEU A 206 6.02 5.70 13.31
C LEU A 206 5.43 5.63 14.73
N PRO A 207 4.41 6.48 15.03
CA PRO A 207 3.69 6.42 16.30
C PRO A 207 3.11 5.03 16.59
N ASP A 208 3.11 4.62 17.85
CA ASP A 208 2.67 3.30 18.28
C ASP A 208 1.21 2.98 17.92
N ASP A 209 0.36 4.00 17.84
CA ASP A 209 -1.06 3.89 17.45
C ASP A 209 -1.29 3.81 15.94
N THR A 210 -0.23 3.86 15.12
CA THR A 210 -0.34 3.70 13.67
C THR A 210 -0.76 2.27 13.34
N VAL A 211 -1.89 2.14 12.63
CA VAL A 211 -2.40 0.84 12.18
C VAL A 211 -1.72 0.44 10.87
N LEU A 212 -1.17 -0.76 10.82
CA LEU A 212 -0.48 -1.34 9.67
C LEU A 212 -1.42 -2.30 8.93
N PHE A 213 -1.62 -2.04 7.65
CA PHE A 213 -2.44 -2.84 6.74
C PHE A 213 -1.53 -3.52 5.72
N SER A 214 -1.38 -4.83 5.84
CA SER A 214 -0.48 -5.65 5.02
C SER A 214 -1.19 -6.47 3.96
N GLY A 215 -0.43 -7.00 2.99
CA GLY A 215 -0.98 -7.81 1.90
C GLY A 215 -1.66 -9.10 2.34
N HIS A 216 -1.14 -9.78 3.37
CA HIS A 216 -1.53 -11.16 3.66
C HIS A 216 -1.87 -11.45 5.12
N SER A 217 -1.95 -10.46 5.99
CA SER A 217 -2.31 -10.68 7.40
C SER A 217 -3.46 -9.79 7.86
N GLU A 218 -3.95 -10.08 9.05
CA GLU A 218 -4.81 -9.15 9.77
C GLU A 218 -4.05 -7.85 10.07
N PRO A 219 -4.74 -6.72 10.26
CA PRO A 219 -4.12 -5.49 10.72
C PRO A 219 -3.42 -5.67 12.07
N THR A 220 -2.34 -4.90 12.27
CA THR A 220 -1.61 -4.79 13.52
C THR A 220 -1.29 -3.33 13.79
N THR A 221 -0.58 -3.00 14.87
CA THR A 221 -0.10 -1.65 15.15
C THR A 221 1.42 -1.61 15.28
N VAL A 222 1.99 -0.44 15.05
CA VAL A 222 3.43 -0.23 15.27
C VAL A 222 3.83 -0.59 16.70
N GLY A 223 3.00 -0.22 17.69
CA GLY A 223 3.26 -0.54 19.10
C GLY A 223 3.24 -2.04 19.38
N GLU A 224 2.30 -2.80 18.79
CA GLU A 224 2.28 -4.26 18.92
C GLU A 224 3.54 -4.89 18.31
N GLU A 225 3.95 -4.46 17.12
CA GLU A 225 5.10 -5.05 16.43
C GLU A 225 6.42 -4.70 17.11
N LYS A 226 6.59 -3.52 17.70
CA LYS A 226 7.77 -3.15 18.51
C LYS A 226 8.04 -4.11 19.69
N THR A 227 7.01 -4.79 20.18
CA THR A 227 7.16 -5.74 21.29
C THR A 227 7.63 -7.13 20.85
N ARG A 228 7.76 -7.38 19.55
CA ARG A 228 8.15 -8.67 18.99
C ARG A 228 9.67 -8.90 19.10
N PRO A 229 10.13 -10.04 19.67
CA PRO A 229 11.55 -10.27 19.93
C PRO A 229 12.42 -10.49 18.67
N TRP A 230 11.84 -10.60 17.50
CA TRP A 230 12.52 -10.91 16.26
C TRP A 230 12.99 -9.67 15.46
N TYR A 231 12.75 -8.47 15.98
CA TYR A 231 13.32 -7.21 15.46
C TYR A 231 14.63 -6.78 16.19
N GLY A 232 15.10 -7.54 17.17
CA GLY A 232 16.27 -7.24 17.99
C GLY A 232 17.56 -7.80 17.42
#